data_63ae970cfb0aa84d846b33892c8aff0e
#
_entry.id   63ae970cfb0aa84d846b33892c8aff0e
#
_cell.length_a   1.000
_cell.length_b   1.000
_cell.length_c   1.000
_cell.angle_alpha   90.00
_cell.angle_beta   90.00
_cell.angle_gamma   90.00
#
_symmetry.space_group_name_H-M   'P 1'
#
loop_
_entity.id
_entity.type
_entity.pdbx_description
1 polymer ?
#
loop_
_entity_poly.entity_id
_entity_poly.type
_entity_poly.pdbx_seq_one_letter_code
_entity_poly.pdbx_strand_id
1 'polypeptide(L)'
;CSSDLDLARIRSRSVLGLRRHTRLGLEAAAGAVVLVLLGAKGCLAAGITLPGVGYVDLGIAAPLLWEGLLIALAECARIADGMDGIVCGTSFAAMLGLMGVMTLLGWFPLGVLPAALAGSLMAFLLWNFPPAKLRLGSVGSLFLAGMLGCVPLCIGWPDLTLPLALPFWLEGGMVALQILVCKASRGRRQLFRSAPLHRWLELRGQSTEQIFYTFC
;
A
#
# COMPACT_ATOMS: atom_id res chain seq x y z
N CYS A 1 19.90 0.43 5.87
CA CYS A 1 19.33 1.78 6.00
C CYS A 1 18.47 1.80 7.24
N SER A 2 18.91 2.51 8.29
CA SER A 2 18.06 2.75 9.45
C SER A 2 17.03 3.81 9.06
N SER A 3 15.78 3.42 9.04
CA SER A 3 14.68 4.36 8.90
C SER A 3 14.50 5.16 10.19
N ASP A 4 13.86 6.34 10.12
CA ASP A 4 13.55 7.13 11.31
C ASP A 4 12.73 6.33 12.33
N LEU A 5 11.92 5.36 11.85
CA LEU A 5 11.19 4.42 12.69
C LEU A 5 12.12 3.41 13.36
N ASP A 6 13.17 2.95 12.69
CA ASP A 6 14.17 2.06 13.25
C ASP A 6 15.12 2.81 14.17
N LEU A 7 15.43 4.09 13.84
CA LEU A 7 16.13 5.00 14.74
C LEU A 7 15.32 5.28 16.02
N ALA A 8 14.01 5.48 15.91
CA ALA A 8 13.13 5.60 17.07
C ALA A 8 13.09 4.33 17.92
N ARG A 9 13.16 3.14 17.30
CA ARG A 9 13.33 1.86 18.00
C ARG A 9 14.63 1.80 18.78
N ILE A 10 15.74 2.16 18.14
CA ILE A 10 17.07 2.13 18.75
C ILE A 10 17.15 3.16 19.89
N ARG A 11 16.65 4.38 19.67
CA ARG A 11 16.72 5.48 20.65
C ARG A 11 15.81 5.27 21.87
N SER A 12 14.63 4.67 21.67
CA SER A 12 13.68 4.39 22.76
C SER A 12 13.97 3.08 23.50
N ARG A 13 14.93 2.28 23.05
CA ARG A 13 15.19 0.90 23.54
C ARG A 13 13.91 0.03 23.59
N SER A 14 12.87 0.41 22.85
CA SER A 14 11.62 -0.33 22.81
C SER A 14 11.60 -1.22 21.57
N VAL A 15 11.34 -2.50 21.77
CA VAL A 15 11.22 -3.50 20.69
C VAL A 15 10.02 -3.19 19.78
N LEU A 16 9.09 -2.37 20.23
CA LEU A 16 7.81 -2.07 19.56
C LEU A 16 7.83 -0.84 18.64
N GLY A 17 8.91 -0.04 18.61
CA GLY A 17 8.97 1.19 17.80
C GLY A 17 7.97 2.28 18.28
N LEU A 18 7.50 3.11 17.39
CA LEU A 18 6.49 4.15 17.68
C LEU A 18 5.15 3.52 18.11
N ARG A 19 4.48 4.16 19.07
CA ARG A 19 3.12 3.79 19.47
C ARG A 19 2.19 3.90 18.27
N ARG A 20 1.22 2.98 18.17
CA ARG A 20 0.27 2.94 17.05
C ARG A 20 -0.41 4.29 16.78
N HIS A 21 -0.82 4.99 17.83
CA HIS A 21 -1.49 6.29 17.68
C HIS A 21 -0.58 7.38 17.12
N THR A 22 0.68 7.43 17.55
CA THR A 22 1.65 8.42 17.03
C THR A 22 1.99 8.14 15.56
N ARG A 23 2.09 6.88 15.18
CA ARG A 23 2.32 6.49 13.79
C ARG A 23 1.14 6.87 12.89
N LEU A 24 -0.09 6.46 13.26
CA LEU A 24 -1.30 6.85 12.52
C LEU A 24 -1.47 8.37 12.43
N GLY A 25 -1.10 9.09 13.48
CA GLY A 25 -1.09 10.55 13.45
C GLY A 25 -0.10 11.14 12.45
N LEU A 26 1.09 10.54 12.31
CA LEU A 26 2.09 10.96 11.33
C LEU A 26 1.67 10.61 9.90
N GLU A 27 1.09 9.42 9.69
CA GLU A 27 0.54 9.00 8.39
C GLU A 27 -0.59 9.95 7.96
N ALA A 28 -1.52 10.27 8.88
CA ALA A 28 -2.57 11.23 8.63
C ALA A 28 -2.05 12.64 8.36
N ALA A 29 -1.06 13.12 9.10
CA ALA A 29 -0.46 14.42 8.84
C ALA A 29 0.22 14.49 7.47
N ALA A 30 0.92 13.42 7.06
CA ALA A 30 1.56 13.35 5.74
C ALA A 30 0.52 13.31 4.62
N GLY A 31 -0.54 12.50 4.75
CA GLY A 31 -1.64 12.43 3.80
C GLY A 31 -2.36 13.78 3.67
N ALA A 32 -2.69 14.42 4.79
CA ALA A 32 -3.31 15.74 4.80
C ALA A 32 -2.47 16.80 4.08
N VAL A 33 -1.15 16.80 4.27
CA VAL A 33 -0.24 17.71 3.53
C VAL A 33 -0.34 17.48 2.03
N VAL A 34 -0.33 16.23 1.57
CA VAL A 34 -0.48 15.90 0.14
C VAL A 34 -1.83 16.40 -0.39
N LEU A 35 -2.92 16.13 0.31
CA LEU A 35 -4.26 16.53 -0.13
C LEU A 35 -4.44 18.06 -0.16
N VAL A 36 -3.86 18.77 0.81
CA VAL A 36 -3.85 20.25 0.82
C VAL A 36 -3.07 20.80 -0.39
N LEU A 37 -1.91 20.21 -0.69
CA LEU A 37 -1.12 20.63 -1.85
C LEU A 37 -1.84 20.35 -3.17
N LEU A 38 -2.51 19.20 -3.30
CA LEU A 38 -3.32 18.86 -4.48
C LEU A 38 -4.54 19.78 -4.61
N GLY A 39 -5.22 20.07 -3.51
CA GLY A 39 -6.33 21.02 -3.46
C GLY A 39 -5.91 22.43 -3.85
N ALA A 40 -4.76 22.92 -3.35
CA ALA A 40 -4.22 24.22 -3.69
C ALA A 40 -3.84 24.35 -5.19
N LYS A 41 -3.47 23.22 -5.83
CA LYS A 41 -3.19 23.16 -7.27
C LYS A 41 -4.43 22.90 -8.13
N GLY A 42 -5.61 22.69 -7.53
CA GLY A 42 -6.83 22.32 -8.23
C GLY A 42 -6.79 20.92 -8.89
N CYS A 43 -5.85 20.06 -8.46
CA CYS A 43 -5.66 18.71 -9.01
C CYS A 43 -6.35 17.63 -8.16
N LEU A 44 -7.06 18.02 -7.10
CA LEU A 44 -7.74 17.04 -6.25
C LEU A 44 -8.96 16.47 -6.96
N ALA A 45 -9.01 15.15 -7.13
CA ALA A 45 -10.16 14.46 -7.70
C ALA A 45 -11.41 14.67 -6.82
N ALA A 46 -12.46 15.24 -7.40
CA ALA A 46 -13.71 15.53 -6.70
C ALA A 46 -14.62 14.29 -6.60
N GLY A 47 -14.36 13.24 -7.37
CA GLY A 47 -15.21 12.07 -7.41
C GLY A 47 -14.45 10.81 -7.82
N ILE A 48 -15.19 9.71 -7.96
CA ILE A 48 -14.71 8.40 -8.34
C ILE A 48 -15.53 7.86 -9.52
N THR A 49 -14.88 7.16 -10.43
CA THR A 49 -15.55 6.50 -11.55
C THR A 49 -15.79 5.04 -11.22
N LEU A 50 -17.02 4.68 -10.91
CA LEU A 50 -17.38 3.29 -10.62
C LEU A 50 -17.79 2.56 -11.90
N PRO A 51 -17.20 1.38 -12.21
CA PRO A 51 -17.61 0.59 -13.36
C PRO A 51 -19.07 0.18 -13.21
N GLY A 52 -19.91 0.55 -14.18
CA GLY A 52 -21.34 0.26 -14.19
C GLY A 52 -22.25 1.34 -13.59
N VAL A 53 -21.76 2.24 -12.79
CA VAL A 53 -22.54 3.35 -12.19
C VAL A 53 -22.19 4.69 -12.82
N GLY A 54 -20.96 4.84 -13.35
CA GLY A 54 -20.45 6.07 -13.91
C GLY A 54 -19.72 6.93 -12.87
N TYR A 55 -19.58 8.21 -13.17
CA TYR A 55 -18.90 9.17 -12.30
C TYR A 55 -19.81 9.57 -11.13
N VAL A 56 -19.29 9.42 -9.91
CA VAL A 56 -19.94 9.82 -8.66
C VAL A 56 -19.16 10.97 -8.07
N ASP A 57 -19.77 12.15 -8.01
CA ASP A 57 -19.18 13.32 -7.34
C ASP A 57 -19.34 13.19 -5.84
N LEU A 58 -18.22 13.26 -5.13
CA LEU A 58 -18.14 13.16 -3.67
C LEU A 58 -18.13 14.56 -3.01
N GLY A 59 -17.97 15.61 -3.81
CA GLY A 59 -17.95 16.98 -3.32
C GLY A 59 -16.99 17.20 -2.16
N ILE A 60 -17.50 17.80 -1.07
CA ILE A 60 -16.70 18.12 0.14
C ILE A 60 -16.19 16.85 0.88
N ALA A 61 -16.80 15.69 0.66
CA ALA A 61 -16.37 14.44 1.28
C ALA A 61 -15.14 13.81 0.61
N ALA A 62 -14.80 14.21 -0.62
CA ALA A 62 -13.68 13.65 -1.37
C ALA A 62 -12.34 13.68 -0.61
N PRO A 63 -11.88 14.81 -0.04
CA PRO A 63 -10.61 14.83 0.69
C PRO A 63 -10.56 13.86 1.87
N LEU A 64 -11.66 13.73 2.60
CA LEU A 64 -11.74 12.82 3.75
C LEU A 64 -11.66 11.35 3.31
N LEU A 65 -12.28 11.04 2.18
CA LEU A 65 -12.27 9.69 1.62
C LEU A 65 -10.88 9.32 1.08
N TRP A 66 -10.21 10.26 0.41
CA TRP A 66 -8.84 10.06 -0.07
C TRP A 66 -7.83 9.93 1.07
N GLU A 67 -7.98 10.70 2.14
CA GLU A 67 -7.18 10.55 3.36
C GLU A 67 -7.35 9.15 3.96
N GLY A 68 -8.59 8.70 4.11
CA GLY A 68 -8.89 7.35 4.59
C GLY A 68 -8.29 6.25 3.70
N LEU A 69 -8.33 6.43 2.37
CA LEU A 69 -7.74 5.51 1.40
C LEU A 69 -6.21 5.43 1.55
N LEU A 70 -5.53 6.58 1.68
CA LEU A 70 -4.07 6.64 1.85
C LEU A 70 -3.63 5.93 3.14
N ILE A 71 -4.31 6.21 4.26
CA ILE A 71 -4.02 5.56 5.56
C ILE A 71 -4.30 4.07 5.48
N ALA A 72 -5.42 3.66 4.89
CA ALA A 72 -5.77 2.26 4.74
C ALA A 72 -4.74 1.51 3.88
N LEU A 73 -4.30 2.12 2.77
CA LEU A 73 -3.29 1.54 1.89
C LEU A 73 -1.94 1.40 2.60
N ALA A 74 -1.53 2.42 3.36
CA ALA A 74 -0.31 2.39 4.16
C ALA A 74 -0.31 1.23 5.18
N GLU A 75 -1.42 1.05 5.90
CA GLU A 75 -1.57 -0.05 6.86
C GLU A 75 -1.62 -1.42 6.16
N CYS A 76 -2.27 -1.54 4.99
CA CYS A 76 -2.30 -2.77 4.20
C CYS A 76 -0.90 -3.16 3.69
N ALA A 77 -0.15 -2.21 3.13
CA ALA A 77 1.20 -2.44 2.66
C ALA A 77 2.16 -2.85 3.79
N ARG A 78 1.99 -2.25 4.97
CA ARG A 78 2.75 -2.63 6.17
C ARG A 78 2.43 -4.04 6.65
N ILE A 79 1.18 -4.50 6.51
CA ILE A 79 0.79 -5.88 6.82
C ILE A 79 1.43 -6.84 5.80
N ALA A 80 1.46 -6.46 4.53
CA ALA A 80 2.08 -7.25 3.46
C ALA A 80 3.61 -7.35 3.58
N ASP A 81 4.28 -6.40 4.27
CA ASP A 81 5.74 -6.39 4.51
C ASP A 81 6.20 -7.49 5.49
N GLY A 82 5.34 -8.45 5.80
CA GLY A 82 5.66 -9.60 6.63
C GLY A 82 6.47 -10.69 5.92
N MET A 83 6.57 -10.68 4.59
CA MET A 83 7.24 -11.70 3.78
C MET A 83 8.20 -11.07 2.77
N ASP A 84 9.30 -11.79 2.51
CA ASP A 84 10.36 -11.35 1.62
C ASP A 84 9.83 -11.16 0.18
N GLY A 85 10.13 -10.01 -0.43
CA GLY A 85 9.85 -9.73 -1.83
C GLY A 85 8.42 -9.27 -2.16
N ILE A 86 7.40 -9.61 -1.38
CA ILE A 86 6.00 -9.36 -1.75
C ILE A 86 5.74 -7.88 -2.01
N VAL A 87 6.06 -7.00 -1.05
CA VAL A 87 5.79 -5.55 -1.22
C VAL A 87 6.58 -4.97 -2.39
N CYS A 88 7.83 -5.38 -2.55
CA CYS A 88 8.68 -4.91 -3.64
C CYS A 88 8.15 -5.39 -5.01
N GLY A 89 7.88 -6.69 -5.15
CA GLY A 89 7.41 -7.29 -6.39
C GLY A 89 6.02 -6.79 -6.82
N THR A 90 5.07 -6.73 -5.89
CA THR A 90 3.72 -6.21 -6.16
C THR A 90 3.75 -4.73 -6.52
N SER A 91 4.59 -3.93 -5.83
CA SER A 91 4.76 -2.51 -6.17
C SER A 91 5.44 -2.34 -7.53
N PHE A 92 6.41 -3.19 -7.88
CA PHE A 92 7.03 -3.20 -9.20
C PHE A 92 6.00 -3.46 -10.29
N ALA A 93 5.18 -4.50 -10.16
CA ALA A 93 4.13 -4.83 -11.12
C ALA A 93 3.09 -3.68 -11.23
N ALA A 94 2.70 -3.09 -10.11
CA ALA A 94 1.78 -1.95 -10.08
C ALA A 94 2.35 -0.70 -10.78
N MET A 95 3.64 -0.40 -10.59
CA MET A 95 4.30 0.74 -11.27
C MET A 95 4.43 0.51 -12.77
N LEU A 96 4.69 -0.74 -13.22
CA LEU A 96 4.64 -1.09 -14.64
C LEU A 96 3.23 -0.92 -15.22
N GLY A 97 2.21 -1.37 -14.48
CA GLY A 97 0.81 -1.19 -14.88
C GLY A 97 0.46 0.29 -15.02
N LEU A 98 0.85 1.12 -14.05
CA LEU A 98 0.62 2.57 -14.09
C LEU A 98 1.36 3.23 -15.24
N MET A 99 2.62 2.86 -15.50
CA MET A 99 3.37 3.32 -16.66
C MET A 99 2.66 2.94 -17.96
N GLY A 100 2.13 1.71 -18.05
CA GLY A 100 1.34 1.26 -19.20
C GLY A 100 0.10 2.10 -19.43
N VAL A 101 -0.67 2.40 -18.38
CA VAL A 101 -1.85 3.28 -18.46
C VAL A 101 -1.47 4.66 -18.95
N MET A 102 -0.39 5.27 -18.41
CA MET A 102 0.08 6.59 -18.85
C MET A 102 0.50 6.59 -20.32
N THR A 103 1.14 5.52 -20.77
CA THR A 103 1.55 5.36 -22.18
C THR A 103 0.33 5.25 -23.10
N LEU A 104 -0.67 4.46 -22.75
CA LEU A 104 -1.91 4.30 -23.52
C LEU A 104 -2.72 5.59 -23.62
N LEU A 105 -2.69 6.42 -22.56
CA LEU A 105 -3.36 7.72 -22.55
C LEU A 105 -2.55 8.83 -23.25
N GLY A 106 -1.34 8.55 -23.71
CA GLY A 106 -0.44 9.53 -24.30
C GLY A 106 0.16 10.53 -23.31
N TRP A 107 0.09 10.24 -22.00
CA TRP A 107 0.58 11.10 -20.92
C TRP A 107 2.03 10.73 -20.54
N PHE A 108 2.91 10.69 -21.53
CA PHE A 108 4.31 10.27 -21.36
C PHE A 108 5.07 10.99 -20.23
N PRO A 109 4.94 12.32 -20.02
CA PRO A 109 5.65 13.00 -18.95
C PRO A 109 5.27 12.49 -17.56
N LEU A 110 4.01 12.08 -17.35
CA LEU A 110 3.54 11.53 -16.09
C LEU A 110 3.98 10.08 -15.88
N GLY A 111 4.29 9.36 -16.96
CA GLY A 111 4.83 7.99 -16.91
C GLY A 111 6.28 7.89 -16.43
N VAL A 112 7.04 9.01 -16.44
CA VAL A 112 8.46 9.02 -16.02
C VAL A 112 8.63 8.59 -14.56
N LEU A 113 7.78 9.05 -13.67
CA LEU A 113 7.85 8.72 -12.24
C LEU A 113 7.58 7.23 -11.97
N PRO A 114 6.49 6.62 -12.45
CA PRO A 114 6.28 5.17 -12.35
C PRO A 114 7.40 4.35 -12.99
N ALA A 115 7.94 4.78 -14.13
CA ALA A 115 9.05 4.10 -14.81
C ALA A 115 10.33 4.12 -13.97
N ALA A 116 10.68 5.28 -13.39
CA ALA A 116 11.86 5.40 -12.52
C ALA A 116 11.71 4.54 -11.26
N LEU A 117 10.51 4.52 -10.66
CA LEU A 117 10.23 3.65 -9.51
C LEU A 117 10.28 2.17 -9.88
N ALA A 118 9.71 1.77 -11.01
CA ALA A 118 9.81 0.40 -11.48
C ALA A 118 11.26 -0.03 -11.69
N GLY A 119 12.10 0.81 -12.32
CA GLY A 119 13.53 0.53 -12.49
C GLY A 119 14.27 0.37 -11.16
N SER A 120 14.02 1.23 -10.19
CA SER A 120 14.64 1.14 -8.85
C SER A 120 14.17 -0.09 -8.07
N LEU A 121 12.88 -0.42 -8.17
CA LEU A 121 12.30 -1.62 -7.54
C LEU A 121 12.85 -2.91 -8.16
N MET A 122 13.03 -2.95 -9.47
CA MET A 122 13.64 -4.08 -10.15
C MET A 122 15.07 -4.33 -9.66
N ALA A 123 15.88 -3.26 -9.52
CA ALA A 123 17.22 -3.35 -8.97
C ALA A 123 17.22 -3.81 -7.50
N PHE A 124 16.30 -3.28 -6.69
CA PHE A 124 16.18 -3.69 -5.29
C PHE A 124 15.69 -5.13 -5.15
N LEU A 125 14.82 -5.60 -6.04
CA LEU A 125 14.25 -6.94 -6.03
C LEU A 125 15.33 -8.03 -6.17
N LEU A 126 16.46 -7.76 -6.84
CA LEU A 126 17.60 -8.68 -6.89
C LEU A 126 18.14 -9.05 -5.50
N TRP A 127 17.97 -8.19 -4.51
CA TRP A 127 18.40 -8.40 -3.13
C TRP A 127 17.26 -8.78 -2.20
N ASN A 128 16.03 -8.43 -2.57
CA ASN A 128 14.81 -8.66 -1.77
C ASN A 128 14.05 -9.92 -2.21
N PHE A 129 14.45 -10.56 -3.33
CA PHE A 129 13.88 -11.84 -3.79
C PHE A 129 14.09 -12.94 -2.73
N PRO A 130 13.08 -13.82 -2.50
CA PRO A 130 13.21 -14.90 -1.54
C PRO A 130 14.35 -15.88 -1.86
N PRO A 131 15.23 -16.25 -0.91
CA PRO A 131 15.37 -15.69 0.44
C PRO A 131 16.04 -14.31 0.45
N ALA A 132 15.39 -13.33 1.04
CA ALA A 132 15.83 -11.94 0.98
C ALA A 132 17.15 -11.70 1.73
N LYS A 133 18.12 -11.09 1.05
CA LYS A 133 19.38 -10.58 1.64
C LYS A 133 19.21 -9.19 2.25
N LEU A 134 18.27 -8.39 1.69
CA LEU A 134 17.90 -7.07 2.18
C LEU A 134 16.37 -7.00 2.30
N ARG A 135 15.88 -6.39 3.39
CA ARG A 135 14.46 -6.14 3.59
C ARG A 135 14.14 -4.67 3.36
N LEU A 136 12.97 -4.42 2.80
CA LEU A 136 12.48 -3.08 2.49
C LEU A 136 12.24 -2.27 3.79
N GLY A 137 11.69 -2.92 4.80
CA GLY A 137 11.34 -2.31 6.09
C GLY A 137 10.13 -1.38 6.00
N SER A 138 9.63 -0.99 7.17
CA SER A 138 8.38 -0.21 7.26
C SER A 138 8.44 1.16 6.58
N VAL A 139 9.60 1.78 6.41
CA VAL A 139 9.70 3.05 5.68
C VAL A 139 9.57 2.83 4.18
N GLY A 140 10.21 1.78 3.66
CA GLY A 140 10.10 1.46 2.25
C GLY A 140 8.67 1.05 1.89
N SER A 141 8.03 0.20 2.69
CA SER A 141 6.64 -0.21 2.45
C SER A 141 5.65 0.96 2.53
N LEU A 142 5.81 1.88 3.49
CA LEU A 142 5.00 3.09 3.59
C LEU A 142 5.25 4.06 2.43
N PHE A 143 6.51 4.21 2.00
CA PHE A 143 6.85 5.03 0.83
C PHE A 143 6.17 4.49 -0.44
N LEU A 144 6.24 3.17 -0.68
CA LEU A 144 5.62 2.56 -1.86
C LEU A 144 4.09 2.64 -1.81
N ALA A 145 3.48 2.44 -0.64
CA ALA A 145 2.05 2.66 -0.45
C ALA A 145 1.65 4.11 -0.75
N GLY A 146 2.41 5.07 -0.24
CA GLY A 146 2.22 6.49 -0.55
C GLY A 146 2.28 6.78 -2.05
N MET A 147 3.27 6.23 -2.75
CA MET A 147 3.40 6.41 -4.20
C MET A 147 2.23 5.78 -4.97
N LEU A 148 1.81 4.56 -4.58
CA LEU A 148 0.66 3.87 -5.18
C LEU A 148 -0.68 4.60 -4.95
N GLY A 149 -0.81 5.32 -3.85
CA GLY A 149 -2.00 6.13 -3.57
C GLY A 149 -1.92 7.53 -4.16
N CYS A 150 -0.79 8.24 -3.99
CA CYS A 150 -0.66 9.64 -4.39
C CYS A 150 -0.57 9.83 -5.91
N VAL A 151 0.11 8.94 -6.65
CA VAL A 151 0.26 9.11 -8.11
C VAL A 151 -1.09 9.06 -8.81
N PRO A 152 -1.98 8.07 -8.58
CA PRO A 152 -3.34 8.09 -9.13
C PRO A 152 -4.16 9.31 -8.73
N LEU A 153 -4.02 9.78 -7.48
CA LEU A 153 -4.68 11.01 -7.03
C LEU A 153 -4.19 12.24 -7.79
N CYS A 154 -2.86 12.36 -8.02
CA CYS A 154 -2.28 13.50 -8.75
C CYS A 154 -2.74 13.60 -10.20
N ILE A 155 -3.05 12.47 -10.83
CA ILE A 155 -3.55 12.42 -12.21
C ILE A 155 -5.08 12.54 -12.30
N GLY A 156 -5.76 12.65 -11.15
CA GLY A 156 -7.22 12.78 -11.08
C GLY A 156 -7.98 11.46 -11.26
N TRP A 157 -7.31 10.32 -11.20
CA TRP A 157 -7.90 8.98 -11.34
C TRP A 157 -7.61 8.11 -10.12
N PRO A 158 -8.18 8.44 -8.96
CA PRO A 158 -7.96 7.72 -7.71
C PRO A 158 -8.41 6.25 -7.75
N ASP A 159 -9.37 5.92 -8.59
CA ASP A 159 -9.92 4.58 -8.82
C ASP A 159 -8.84 3.59 -9.28
N LEU A 160 -7.78 4.06 -9.97
CA LEU A 160 -6.64 3.22 -10.34
C LEU A 160 -5.89 2.64 -9.14
N THR A 161 -5.99 3.27 -7.97
CA THR A 161 -5.40 2.73 -6.73
C THR A 161 -6.00 1.38 -6.35
N LEU A 162 -7.27 1.13 -6.66
CA LEU A 162 -7.94 -0.12 -6.31
C LEU A 162 -7.33 -1.33 -7.03
N PRO A 163 -7.26 -1.37 -8.39
CA PRO A 163 -6.65 -2.50 -9.08
C PRO A 163 -5.14 -2.57 -8.91
N LEU A 164 -4.43 -1.42 -8.88
CA LEU A 164 -2.98 -1.41 -8.74
C LEU A 164 -2.49 -1.91 -7.38
N ALA A 165 -3.24 -1.63 -6.33
CA ALA A 165 -2.91 -2.06 -4.97
C ALA A 165 -3.72 -3.30 -4.53
N LEU A 166 -4.33 -4.04 -5.46
CA LEU A 166 -5.18 -5.20 -5.16
C LEU A 166 -4.52 -6.21 -4.19
N PRO A 167 -3.25 -6.60 -4.36
CA PRO A 167 -2.61 -7.51 -3.43
C PRO A 167 -2.55 -6.97 -1.99
N PHE A 168 -2.30 -5.66 -1.83
CA PHE A 168 -2.29 -5.02 -0.50
C PHE A 168 -3.68 -4.98 0.12
N TRP A 169 -4.72 -4.71 -0.68
CA TRP A 169 -6.11 -4.75 -0.21
C TRP A 169 -6.54 -6.15 0.23
N LEU A 170 -6.10 -7.20 -0.47
CA LEU A 170 -6.38 -8.58 -0.08
C LEU A 170 -5.72 -8.94 1.25
N GLU A 171 -4.44 -8.59 1.44
CA GLU A 171 -3.69 -8.83 2.67
C GLU A 171 -4.32 -8.08 3.85
N GLY A 172 -4.51 -6.78 3.73
CA GLY A 172 -5.09 -5.94 4.78
C GLY A 172 -6.55 -6.25 5.04
N GLY A 173 -7.32 -6.51 3.99
CA GLY A 173 -8.75 -6.85 4.07
C GLY A 173 -8.98 -8.16 4.83
N MET A 174 -8.17 -9.18 4.58
CA MET A 174 -8.23 -10.44 5.32
C MET A 174 -7.97 -10.23 6.82
N VAL A 175 -6.98 -9.41 7.18
CA VAL A 175 -6.68 -9.07 8.57
C VAL A 175 -7.81 -8.25 9.18
N ALA A 176 -8.32 -7.24 8.47
CA ALA A 176 -9.42 -6.41 8.95
C ALA A 176 -10.68 -7.24 9.22
N LEU A 177 -11.03 -8.14 8.29
CA LEU A 177 -12.18 -9.03 8.43
C LEU A 177 -12.00 -9.99 9.62
N GLN A 178 -10.80 -10.54 9.80
CA GLN A 178 -10.49 -11.38 10.96
C GLN A 178 -10.68 -10.62 12.29
N ILE A 179 -10.19 -9.38 12.37
CA ILE A 179 -10.34 -8.54 13.58
C ILE A 179 -11.81 -8.21 13.84
N LEU A 180 -12.59 -7.89 12.79
CA LEU A 180 -14.02 -7.62 12.92
C LEU A 180 -14.79 -8.82 13.46
N VAL A 181 -14.56 -10.01 12.90
CA VAL A 181 -15.19 -11.25 13.35
C VAL A 181 -14.79 -11.60 14.77
N CYS A 182 -13.50 -11.48 15.12
CA CYS A 182 -13.03 -11.72 16.48
C CYS A 182 -13.68 -10.75 17.48
N LYS A 183 -13.81 -9.46 17.14
CA LYS A 183 -14.49 -8.46 18.00
C LYS A 183 -15.98 -8.76 18.12
N ALA A 184 -16.67 -9.03 17.03
CA ALA A 184 -18.10 -9.33 17.01
C ALA A 184 -18.44 -10.61 17.78
N SER A 185 -17.58 -11.63 17.71
CA SER A 185 -17.76 -12.90 18.40
C SER A 185 -17.18 -12.91 19.83
N ARG A 186 -16.70 -11.78 20.33
CA ARG A 186 -15.99 -11.68 21.64
C ARG A 186 -14.85 -12.69 21.78
N GLY A 187 -14.09 -12.90 20.69
CA GLY A 187 -12.96 -13.83 20.65
C GLY A 187 -13.31 -15.31 20.48
N ARG A 188 -14.60 -15.65 20.38
CA ARG A 188 -15.04 -17.06 20.30
C ARG A 188 -14.92 -17.69 18.92
N ARG A 189 -14.89 -16.89 17.83
CA ARG A 189 -14.79 -17.38 16.46
C ARG A 189 -13.62 -16.73 15.75
N GLN A 190 -12.86 -17.56 15.03
CA GLN A 190 -11.85 -17.14 14.08
C GLN A 190 -12.36 -17.52 12.70
N LEU A 191 -12.40 -16.55 11.76
CA LEU A 191 -12.85 -16.78 10.40
C LEU A 191 -11.79 -17.55 9.60
N PHE A 192 -10.54 -17.13 9.75
CA PHE A 192 -9.40 -17.76 9.10
C PHE A 192 -8.48 -18.39 10.13
N ARG A 193 -7.94 -19.56 9.81
CA ARG A 193 -6.97 -20.27 10.66
C ARG A 193 -5.67 -19.47 10.86
N SER A 194 -5.33 -18.63 9.87
CA SER A 194 -4.23 -17.66 9.93
C SER A 194 -4.56 -16.48 9.02
N ALA A 195 -4.23 -15.28 9.46
CA ALA A 195 -4.21 -14.06 8.69
C ALA A 195 -2.85 -13.37 8.95
N PRO A 196 -2.23 -12.73 8.00
CA PRO A 196 -2.61 -12.35 6.62
C PRO A 196 -2.63 -13.52 5.60
N LEU A 197 -2.97 -13.21 4.33
CA LEU A 197 -3.13 -14.20 3.27
C LEU A 197 -1.85 -15.01 2.99
N HIS A 198 -0.69 -14.36 2.95
CA HIS A 198 0.60 -15.04 2.75
C HIS A 198 0.86 -16.12 3.82
N ARG A 199 0.56 -15.86 5.10
CA ARG A 199 0.68 -16.84 6.18
C ARG A 199 -0.27 -18.03 6.03
N TRP A 200 -1.47 -17.78 5.49
CA TRP A 200 -2.41 -18.84 5.21
C TRP A 200 -1.93 -19.76 4.08
N LEU A 201 -1.29 -19.20 3.04
CA LEU A 201 -0.67 -19.95 1.96
C LEU A 201 0.54 -20.77 2.44
N GLU A 202 1.39 -20.21 3.33
CA GLU A 202 2.48 -20.95 4.00
C GLU A 202 1.95 -22.16 4.76
N LEU A 203 0.85 -22.00 5.52
CA LEU A 203 0.23 -23.11 6.26
C LEU A 203 -0.35 -24.19 5.35
N ARG A 204 -0.61 -23.88 4.07
CA ARG A 204 -1.00 -24.84 3.03
C ARG A 204 0.18 -25.55 2.39
N GLY A 205 1.40 -25.26 2.80
CA GLY A 205 2.62 -25.88 2.31
C GLY A 205 3.21 -25.26 1.04
N GLN A 206 2.77 -24.04 0.68
CA GLN A 206 3.40 -23.32 -0.43
C GLN A 206 4.76 -22.77 0.01
N SER A 207 5.75 -22.85 -0.88
CA SER A 207 7.05 -22.23 -0.64
C SER A 207 6.97 -20.71 -0.76
N THR A 208 7.91 -20.00 -0.12
CA THR A 208 7.99 -18.54 -0.17
C THR A 208 8.06 -18.02 -1.61
N GLU A 209 8.77 -18.74 -2.49
CA GLU A 209 8.88 -18.41 -3.90
C GLU A 209 7.53 -18.57 -4.63
N GLN A 210 6.78 -19.63 -4.35
CA GLN A 210 5.46 -19.86 -4.96
C GLN A 210 4.48 -18.75 -4.55
N ILE A 211 4.53 -18.35 -3.27
CA ILE A 211 3.71 -17.25 -2.76
C ILE A 211 4.10 -15.94 -3.45
N PHE A 212 5.41 -15.66 -3.57
CA PHE A 212 5.89 -14.48 -4.29
C PHE A 212 5.32 -14.41 -5.72
N TYR A 213 5.41 -15.48 -6.50
CA TYR A 213 4.84 -15.53 -7.87
C TYR A 213 3.31 -15.44 -7.92
N THR A 214 2.62 -15.79 -6.84
CA THR A 214 1.16 -15.67 -6.77
C THR A 214 0.73 -14.21 -6.59
N PHE A 215 1.57 -13.39 -5.95
CA PHE A 215 1.28 -11.98 -5.68
C PHE A 215 1.78 -11.02 -6.78
N CYS A 216 2.79 -11.41 -7.56
CA CYS A 216 3.40 -10.62 -8.63
C CYS A 216 2.92 -11.04 -10.01
#